data_2d538d13ce32d8b2e8e8b86a896af508
#
_entry.id   2d538d13ce32d8b2e8e8b86a896af508
#
_cell.length_a   1.000
_cell.length_b   1.000
_cell.length_c   1.000
_cell.angle_alpha   90.00
_cell.angle_beta   90.00
_cell.angle_gamma   90.00
#
_symmetry.space_group_name_H-M   'P 1'
#
loop_
_entity.id
_entity.type
_entity.pdbx_description
1 polymer ?
#
loop_
_entity_poly.entity_id
_entity_poly.type
_entity_poly.pdbx_seq_one_letter_code
_entity_poly.pdbx_strand_id
1 'polypeptide(L)'
;MKASKGAITHMNWQVIDPEVTALSVRKLQNRIVEAKKANRMRMVRKLQKLLVKSLSGRELAVKRVSENKGKNTPGVDGKLLNTPKRKRECVKQLSIPPSEYKSMPLRRIEIPKKNGKTRPLGIPTVFDRSMQALYKLALEPLAEMQADDHSYGFRPKRSAQDAMIRVWAAGAGRHYRKWVLEADIKGCFDNISHNWLEDNILLPKPLLRQWLKSGFVFDKKLYATTSGTPQGGIISPILANMVLDGLEDIVRSYVSDQVVTRDDGIKEKVSERFYFIRYADDCVPRKLVTTSNIGGLLYSYAA
;
A
#
# COMPACT_ATOMS: atom_id res chain seq x y z
N MET A 1 -27.95 -27.89 31.56
CA MET A 1 -27.48 -28.29 30.20
C MET A 1 -26.12 -27.64 29.94
N LYS A 2 -25.04 -28.42 29.92
CA LYS A 2 -23.69 -27.94 29.68
C LYS A 2 -23.51 -27.77 28.17
N ALA A 3 -23.22 -26.52 27.70
CA ALA A 3 -22.87 -26.25 26.33
C ALA A 3 -21.56 -26.96 26.02
N SER A 4 -21.59 -27.86 25.06
CA SER A 4 -20.44 -28.59 24.55
C SER A 4 -19.39 -27.60 23.97
N LYS A 5 -18.19 -27.60 24.54
CA LYS A 5 -17.01 -27.01 23.92
C LYS A 5 -16.76 -27.75 22.61
N GLY A 6 -17.21 -27.16 21.51
CA GLY A 6 -17.00 -27.69 20.17
C GLY A 6 -15.49 -27.95 19.92
N ALA A 7 -15.21 -29.19 19.61
CA ALA A 7 -13.90 -29.70 19.28
C ALA A 7 -13.24 -28.80 18.21
N ILE A 8 -12.07 -28.27 18.53
CA ILE A 8 -11.17 -27.67 17.55
C ILE A 8 -10.60 -28.84 16.75
N THR A 9 -11.36 -29.25 15.73
CA THR A 9 -10.95 -30.27 14.78
C THR A 9 -9.57 -29.91 14.24
N HIS A 10 -8.70 -30.90 14.17
CA HIS A 10 -7.33 -30.83 13.69
C HIS A 10 -7.28 -30.12 12.33
N MET A 11 -6.95 -28.84 12.32
CA MET A 11 -6.83 -28.04 11.11
C MET A 11 -5.64 -28.56 10.29
N ASN A 12 -5.91 -29.37 9.29
CA ASN A 12 -4.87 -29.81 8.39
C ASN A 12 -4.62 -28.68 7.38
N TRP A 13 -3.40 -28.09 7.37
CA TRP A 13 -3.03 -27.00 6.44
C TRP A 13 -3.22 -27.43 4.96
N GLN A 14 -3.17 -28.72 4.67
CA GLN A 14 -3.41 -29.30 3.34
C GLN A 14 -4.89 -29.32 2.94
N VAL A 15 -5.82 -29.16 3.89
CA VAL A 15 -7.28 -29.18 3.67
C VAL A 15 -7.89 -27.79 3.56
N ILE A 16 -7.10 -26.72 3.79
CA ILE A 16 -7.59 -25.35 3.58
C ILE A 16 -7.78 -25.13 2.10
N ASP A 17 -9.04 -25.06 1.65
CA ASP A 17 -9.36 -24.66 0.30
C ASP A 17 -9.04 -23.17 0.10
N PRO A 18 -8.02 -22.84 -0.73
CA PRO A 18 -7.60 -21.47 -0.92
C PRO A 18 -8.67 -20.61 -1.59
N GLU A 19 -9.54 -21.21 -2.43
CA GLU A 19 -10.58 -20.49 -3.16
C GLU A 19 -11.71 -20.12 -2.22
N VAL A 20 -12.17 -21.05 -1.39
CA VAL A 20 -13.19 -20.80 -0.35
C VAL A 20 -12.73 -19.72 0.64
N THR A 21 -11.46 -19.81 1.07
CA THR A 21 -10.86 -18.82 1.97
C THR A 21 -10.81 -17.43 1.32
N ALA A 22 -10.33 -17.33 0.08
CA ALA A 22 -10.27 -16.08 -0.66
C ALA A 22 -11.67 -15.50 -0.95
N LEU A 23 -12.65 -16.36 -1.28
CA LEU A 23 -14.04 -15.94 -1.50
C LEU A 23 -14.66 -15.36 -0.23
N SER A 24 -14.42 -15.99 0.92
CA SER A 24 -14.92 -15.52 2.21
C SER A 24 -14.38 -14.14 2.57
N VAL A 25 -13.06 -13.92 2.34
CA VAL A 25 -12.43 -12.61 2.53
C VAL A 25 -13.01 -11.59 1.55
N ARG A 26 -13.16 -11.93 0.26
CA ARG A 26 -13.72 -11.04 -0.76
C ARG A 26 -15.14 -10.59 -0.44
N LYS A 27 -15.99 -11.50 0.08
CA LYS A 27 -17.35 -11.15 0.54
C LYS A 27 -17.32 -10.06 1.62
N LEU A 28 -16.39 -10.16 2.58
CA LEU A 28 -16.22 -9.12 3.61
C LEU A 28 -15.67 -7.81 3.05
N GLN A 29 -14.72 -7.89 2.13
CA GLN A 29 -14.16 -6.72 1.43
C GLN A 29 -15.24 -5.98 0.63
N ASN A 30 -16.09 -6.68 -0.11
CA ASN A 30 -17.22 -6.07 -0.82
C ASN A 30 -18.17 -5.34 0.13
N ARG A 31 -18.49 -5.95 1.29
CA ARG A 31 -19.33 -5.31 2.31
C ARG A 31 -18.67 -4.07 2.91
N ILE A 32 -17.33 -4.04 3.04
CA ILE A 32 -16.59 -2.84 3.46
C ILE A 32 -16.76 -1.73 2.44
N VAL A 33 -16.63 -2.03 1.14
CA VAL A 33 -16.86 -1.09 0.04
C VAL A 33 -18.26 -0.51 0.08
N GLU A 34 -19.30 -1.36 0.17
CA GLU A 34 -20.70 -0.91 0.22
C GLU A 34 -20.98 -0.04 1.47
N ALA A 35 -20.43 -0.42 2.62
CA ALA A 35 -20.57 0.39 3.83
C ALA A 35 -19.85 1.75 3.71
N LYS A 36 -18.71 1.82 3.02
CA LYS A 36 -17.98 3.06 2.75
C LYS A 36 -18.74 3.94 1.77
N LYS A 37 -19.25 3.39 0.66
CA LYS A 37 -20.11 4.11 -0.31
C LYS A 37 -21.34 4.73 0.37
N ALA A 38 -21.95 3.99 1.29
CA ALA A 38 -23.10 4.48 2.08
C ALA A 38 -22.70 5.41 3.25
N ASN A 39 -21.43 5.85 3.33
CA ASN A 39 -20.85 6.68 4.41
C ASN A 39 -21.09 6.14 5.84
N ARG A 40 -21.25 4.81 5.98
CA ARG A 40 -21.50 4.13 7.27
C ARG A 40 -20.17 3.75 7.96
N MET A 41 -19.39 4.73 8.39
CA MET A 41 -18.03 4.53 8.92
C MET A 41 -17.96 3.61 10.15
N ARG A 42 -19.00 3.59 11.02
CA ARG A 42 -19.08 2.65 12.13
C ARG A 42 -19.17 1.19 11.62
N MET A 43 -19.92 0.95 10.54
CA MET A 43 -20.05 -0.36 9.90
C MET A 43 -18.75 -0.78 9.24
N VAL A 44 -18.05 0.12 8.54
CA VAL A 44 -16.72 -0.12 7.97
C VAL A 44 -15.78 -0.67 9.04
N ARG A 45 -15.64 0.02 10.17
CA ARG A 45 -14.79 -0.42 11.28
C ARG A 45 -15.20 -1.78 11.87
N LYS A 46 -16.52 -2.05 11.96
CA LYS A 46 -17.04 -3.37 12.42
C LYS A 46 -16.66 -4.47 11.43
N LEU A 47 -16.82 -4.25 10.15
CA LEU A 47 -16.48 -5.22 9.10
C LEU A 47 -14.96 -5.47 8.98
N GLN A 48 -14.13 -4.42 9.12
CA GLN A 48 -12.68 -4.58 9.22
C GLN A 48 -12.31 -5.48 10.41
N LYS A 49 -12.88 -5.21 11.60
CA LYS A 49 -12.66 -6.07 12.78
C LYS A 49 -13.12 -7.51 12.55
N LEU A 50 -14.26 -7.70 11.88
CA LEU A 50 -14.76 -9.03 11.55
C LEU A 50 -13.80 -9.78 10.63
N LEU A 51 -13.30 -9.12 9.57
CA LEU A 51 -12.32 -9.69 8.65
C LEU A 51 -11.05 -10.12 9.37
N VAL A 52 -10.46 -9.23 10.17
CA VAL A 52 -9.23 -9.51 10.92
C VAL A 52 -9.41 -10.65 11.93
N LYS A 53 -10.59 -10.75 12.57
CA LYS A 53 -10.90 -11.84 13.51
C LYS A 53 -11.27 -13.15 12.80
N SER A 54 -11.63 -13.12 11.52
CA SER A 54 -12.05 -14.31 10.79
C SER A 54 -10.88 -15.29 10.61
N LEU A 55 -11.19 -16.57 10.66
CA LEU A 55 -10.20 -17.61 10.37
C LEU A 55 -9.68 -17.47 8.95
N SER A 56 -10.58 -17.30 7.97
CA SER A 56 -10.21 -17.13 6.55
C SER A 56 -9.27 -15.94 6.31
N GLY A 57 -9.48 -14.81 7.01
CA GLY A 57 -8.57 -13.66 6.92
C GLY A 57 -7.16 -14.01 7.39
N ARG A 58 -7.04 -14.67 8.53
CA ARG A 58 -5.75 -15.08 9.11
C ARG A 58 -5.05 -16.14 8.25
N GLU A 59 -5.79 -17.12 7.75
CA GLU A 59 -5.26 -18.16 6.84
C GLU A 59 -4.73 -17.55 5.54
N LEU A 60 -5.51 -16.67 4.91
CA LEU A 60 -5.10 -16.01 3.67
C LEU A 60 -3.86 -15.13 3.88
N ALA A 61 -3.76 -14.42 5.02
CA ALA A 61 -2.60 -13.62 5.35
C ALA A 61 -1.34 -14.47 5.50
N VAL A 62 -1.40 -15.57 6.26
CA VAL A 62 -0.28 -16.50 6.43
C VAL A 62 0.09 -17.17 5.10
N LYS A 63 -0.89 -17.56 4.29
CA LYS A 63 -0.66 -18.12 2.96
C LYS A 63 0.12 -17.13 2.09
N ARG A 64 -0.34 -15.88 1.95
CA ARG A 64 0.35 -14.83 1.17
C ARG A 64 1.81 -14.65 1.59
N VAL A 65 2.10 -14.65 2.90
CA VAL A 65 3.46 -14.50 3.41
C VAL A 65 4.31 -15.74 3.13
N SER A 66 3.73 -16.94 3.22
CA SER A 66 4.46 -18.20 3.00
C SER A 66 4.70 -18.55 1.54
N GLU A 67 4.08 -17.83 0.59
CA GLU A 67 4.19 -18.07 -0.85
C GLU A 67 4.89 -16.94 -1.61
N ASN A 68 5.09 -15.77 -0.99
CA ASN A 68 5.73 -14.64 -1.64
C ASN A 68 7.23 -14.86 -1.90
N LYS A 69 7.85 -14.01 -2.73
CA LYS A 69 9.28 -14.09 -3.08
C LYS A 69 10.20 -14.02 -1.85
N GLY A 70 9.78 -13.31 -0.80
CA GLY A 70 10.53 -13.17 0.45
C GLY A 70 10.29 -14.28 1.49
N LYS A 71 9.60 -15.38 1.16
CA LYS A 71 9.23 -16.46 2.08
C LYS A 71 10.41 -17.09 2.83
N ASN A 72 11.58 -17.16 2.19
CA ASN A 72 12.79 -17.75 2.73
C ASN A 72 13.71 -16.74 3.45
N THR A 73 13.27 -15.49 3.60
CA THR A 73 14.05 -14.43 4.25
C THR A 73 13.52 -14.19 5.67
N PRO A 74 14.24 -14.62 6.72
CA PRO A 74 13.79 -14.41 8.10
C PRO A 74 14.01 -12.97 8.55
N GLY A 75 13.23 -12.54 9.57
CA GLY A 75 13.48 -11.30 10.31
C GLY A 75 14.62 -11.44 11.31
N VAL A 76 14.62 -10.61 12.35
CA VAL A 76 15.63 -10.65 13.45
C VAL A 76 15.52 -11.92 14.28
N ASP A 77 14.37 -12.56 14.31
CA ASP A 77 14.08 -13.79 15.07
C ASP A 77 14.55 -15.09 14.39
N GLY A 78 15.04 -15.01 13.15
CA GLY A 78 15.49 -16.17 12.37
C GLY A 78 14.39 -17.16 11.96
N LYS A 79 13.10 -16.87 12.26
CA LYS A 79 11.99 -17.81 12.04
C LYS A 79 11.46 -17.75 10.63
N LEU A 80 10.96 -18.89 10.12
CA LEU A 80 10.33 -19.05 8.80
C LEU A 80 9.02 -19.83 8.93
N LEU A 81 8.09 -19.63 7.96
CA LEU A 81 6.82 -20.37 7.83
C LEU A 81 6.97 -21.53 6.85
N ASN A 82 7.98 -22.37 7.05
CA ASN A 82 8.34 -23.44 6.11
C ASN A 82 7.64 -24.80 6.38
N THR A 83 6.94 -24.95 7.52
CA THR A 83 6.21 -26.17 7.85
C THR A 83 4.72 -25.92 8.09
N PRO A 84 3.84 -26.92 7.81
CA PRO A 84 2.40 -26.80 8.12
C PRO A 84 2.12 -26.50 9.60
N LYS A 85 2.92 -27.06 10.51
CA LYS A 85 2.82 -26.80 11.96
C LYS A 85 3.04 -25.32 12.28
N ARG A 86 4.13 -24.72 11.77
CA ARG A 86 4.45 -23.30 12.00
C ARG A 86 3.42 -22.36 11.38
N LYS A 87 2.86 -22.70 10.21
CA LYS A 87 1.78 -21.93 9.58
C LYS A 87 0.53 -21.92 10.45
N ARG A 88 0.08 -23.09 10.95
CA ARG A 88 -1.07 -23.21 11.86
C ARG A 88 -0.87 -22.44 13.15
N GLU A 89 0.31 -22.51 13.72
CA GLU A 89 0.66 -21.78 14.92
C GLU A 89 0.59 -20.26 14.69
N CYS A 90 1.15 -19.77 13.58
CA CYS A 90 1.04 -18.38 13.17
C CYS A 90 -0.42 -17.93 13.01
N VAL A 91 -1.29 -18.72 12.36
CA VAL A 91 -2.73 -18.43 12.24
C VAL A 91 -3.40 -18.30 13.62
N LYS A 92 -3.04 -19.16 14.58
CA LYS A 92 -3.53 -19.06 15.96
C LYS A 92 -3.04 -17.77 16.63
N GLN A 93 -1.74 -17.47 16.53
CA GLN A 93 -1.14 -16.28 17.14
C GLN A 93 -1.71 -14.98 16.58
N LEU A 94 -2.12 -14.94 15.30
CA LEU A 94 -2.75 -13.76 14.69
C LEU A 94 -4.10 -13.38 15.33
N SER A 95 -4.64 -14.15 16.26
CA SER A 95 -5.87 -13.80 17.00
C SER A 95 -5.65 -12.83 18.16
N ILE A 96 -4.40 -12.48 18.49
CA ILE A 96 -4.09 -11.54 19.58
C ILE A 96 -4.73 -10.17 19.33
N PRO A 97 -5.22 -9.50 20.39
CA PRO A 97 -5.71 -8.13 20.27
C PRO A 97 -4.59 -7.15 19.88
N PRO A 98 -4.92 -6.06 19.17
CA PRO A 98 -3.93 -5.02 18.84
C PRO A 98 -3.23 -4.40 20.04
N SER A 99 -3.88 -4.39 21.22
CA SER A 99 -3.30 -3.89 22.47
C SER A 99 -2.20 -4.78 23.06
N GLU A 100 -2.25 -6.07 22.77
CA GLU A 100 -1.28 -7.07 23.26
C GLU A 100 -0.17 -7.36 22.24
N TYR A 101 -0.37 -6.93 20.98
CA TYR A 101 0.62 -7.10 19.94
C TYR A 101 1.83 -6.21 20.18
N LYS A 102 3.02 -6.79 20.04
CA LYS A 102 4.31 -6.08 20.07
C LYS A 102 5.10 -6.45 18.82
N SER A 103 5.39 -5.45 17.97
CA SER A 103 6.25 -5.67 16.81
C SER A 103 7.71 -5.83 17.22
N MET A 104 8.43 -6.68 16.52
CA MET A 104 9.88 -6.77 16.66
C MET A 104 10.58 -5.75 15.76
N PRO A 105 11.82 -5.36 16.09
CA PRO A 105 12.62 -4.52 15.21
C PRO A 105 12.83 -5.18 13.84
N LEU A 106 13.03 -4.37 12.82
CA LEU A 106 13.33 -4.85 11.47
C LEU A 106 14.79 -5.34 11.40
N ARG A 107 15.04 -6.38 10.66
CA ARG A 107 16.39 -6.74 10.23
C ARG A 107 16.77 -5.91 9.03
N ARG A 108 17.70 -4.96 9.18
CA ARG A 108 18.19 -4.12 8.09
C ARG A 108 19.28 -4.82 7.30
N ILE A 109 19.16 -4.77 5.98
CA ILE A 109 20.19 -5.17 5.03
C ILE A 109 20.37 -4.06 3.99
N GLU A 110 21.58 -3.96 3.45
CA GLU A 110 21.89 -3.01 2.37
C GLU A 110 21.91 -3.77 1.04
N ILE A 111 21.09 -3.34 0.08
CA ILE A 111 21.02 -3.93 -1.27
C ILE A 111 21.82 -3.02 -2.23
N PRO A 112 22.83 -3.54 -2.92
CA PRO A 112 23.61 -2.75 -3.88
C PRO A 112 22.73 -2.33 -5.07
N LYS A 113 22.86 -1.06 -5.48
CA LYS A 113 22.26 -0.52 -6.71
C LYS A 113 23.29 -0.53 -7.85
N LYS A 114 22.82 -0.49 -9.10
CA LYS A 114 23.68 -0.45 -10.29
C LYS A 114 24.66 0.75 -10.33
N ASN A 115 24.32 1.84 -9.63
CA ASN A 115 25.12 3.06 -9.55
C ASN A 115 26.13 3.08 -8.38
N GLY A 116 26.44 1.93 -7.78
CA GLY A 116 27.38 1.79 -6.67
C GLY A 116 26.84 2.23 -5.29
N LYS A 117 25.64 2.82 -5.23
CA LYS A 117 24.97 3.16 -3.97
C LYS A 117 24.24 1.93 -3.41
N THR A 118 23.91 1.96 -2.13
CA THR A 118 23.08 0.95 -1.49
C THR A 118 21.65 1.45 -1.28
N ARG A 119 20.72 0.50 -1.14
CA ARG A 119 19.34 0.76 -0.72
C ARG A 119 19.08 -0.03 0.56
N PRO A 120 18.73 0.64 1.65
CA PRO A 120 18.36 -0.05 2.88
C PRO A 120 17.03 -0.78 2.71
N LEU A 121 16.98 -2.04 3.16
CA LEU A 121 15.79 -2.84 3.21
C LEU A 121 15.55 -3.32 4.64
N GLY A 122 14.41 -2.96 5.22
CA GLY A 122 13.99 -3.40 6.55
C GLY A 122 13.09 -4.64 6.46
N ILE A 123 13.54 -5.76 7.00
CA ILE A 123 12.84 -7.05 6.92
C ILE A 123 12.15 -7.33 8.25
N PRO A 124 10.79 -7.25 8.33
CA PRO A 124 10.04 -7.63 9.52
C PRO A 124 10.11 -9.15 9.75
N THR A 125 9.81 -9.60 10.97
CA THR A 125 9.63 -11.03 11.27
C THR A 125 8.49 -11.62 10.42
N VAL A 126 8.46 -12.93 10.23
CA VAL A 126 7.37 -13.57 9.47
C VAL A 126 6.02 -13.40 10.17
N PHE A 127 6.02 -13.28 11.49
CA PHE A 127 4.81 -13.00 12.28
C PHE A 127 4.33 -11.56 12.03
N ASP A 128 5.22 -10.56 12.09
CA ASP A 128 4.87 -9.17 11.79
C ASP A 128 4.39 -9.01 10.35
N ARG A 129 5.05 -9.66 9.39
CA ARG A 129 4.58 -9.71 7.99
C ARG A 129 3.18 -10.30 7.86
N SER A 130 2.88 -11.36 8.62
CA SER A 130 1.54 -11.99 8.61
C SER A 130 0.49 -11.09 9.24
N MET A 131 0.84 -10.37 10.32
CA MET A 131 -0.02 -9.36 10.93
C MET A 131 -0.28 -8.20 9.97
N GLN A 132 0.75 -7.66 9.33
CA GLN A 132 0.63 -6.62 8.31
C GLN A 132 -0.22 -7.09 7.12
N ALA A 133 -0.03 -8.33 6.64
CA ALA A 133 -0.83 -8.90 5.56
C ALA A 133 -2.30 -9.02 5.94
N LEU A 134 -2.60 -9.41 7.17
CA LEU A 134 -3.97 -9.52 7.68
C LEU A 134 -4.69 -8.17 7.70
N TYR A 135 -4.05 -7.15 8.25
CA TYR A 135 -4.63 -5.81 8.29
C TYR A 135 -4.65 -5.12 6.91
N LYS A 136 -3.70 -5.45 6.03
CA LYS A 136 -3.74 -5.03 4.63
C LYS A 136 -5.01 -5.54 3.93
N LEU A 137 -5.45 -6.80 4.17
CA LEU A 137 -6.71 -7.32 3.61
C LEU A 137 -7.92 -6.45 3.98
N ALA A 138 -7.94 -5.90 5.19
CA ALA A 138 -9.02 -5.05 5.67
C ALA A 138 -8.90 -3.59 5.20
N LEU A 139 -7.70 -3.13 4.86
CA LEU A 139 -7.42 -1.77 4.38
C LEU A 139 -7.55 -1.64 2.85
N GLU A 140 -7.14 -2.68 2.12
CA GLU A 140 -7.05 -2.71 0.66
C GLU A 140 -8.33 -2.23 -0.07
N PRO A 141 -9.58 -2.63 0.33
CA PRO A 141 -10.78 -2.13 -0.33
C PRO A 141 -10.99 -0.62 -0.14
N LEU A 142 -10.54 -0.03 0.95
CA LEU A 142 -10.65 1.41 1.20
C LEU A 142 -9.61 2.20 0.40
N ALA A 143 -8.38 1.69 0.33
CA ALA A 143 -7.33 2.27 -0.48
C ALA A 143 -7.70 2.29 -1.97
N GLU A 144 -8.25 1.16 -2.49
CA GLU A 144 -8.69 1.09 -3.88
C GLU A 144 -9.86 2.03 -4.22
N MET A 145 -10.70 2.38 -3.25
CA MET A 145 -11.78 3.35 -3.46
C MET A 145 -11.30 4.81 -3.50
N GLN A 146 -10.16 5.10 -2.91
CA GLN A 146 -9.59 6.46 -2.81
C GLN A 146 -8.48 6.70 -3.82
N ALA A 147 -7.97 5.62 -4.42
CA ALA A 147 -6.82 5.67 -5.29
C ALA A 147 -7.10 6.44 -6.59
N ASP A 148 -6.16 7.28 -7.00
CA ASP A 148 -6.17 7.97 -8.28
C ASP A 148 -6.36 6.99 -9.43
N ASP A 149 -7.12 7.38 -10.46
CA ASP A 149 -7.47 6.52 -11.59
C ASP A 149 -6.24 6.04 -12.35
N HIS A 150 -5.22 6.88 -12.47
CA HIS A 150 -4.00 6.61 -13.22
C HIS A 150 -2.80 6.27 -12.32
N SER A 151 -3.05 5.76 -11.12
CA SER A 151 -2.05 5.17 -10.23
C SER A 151 -1.98 3.65 -10.43
N TYR A 152 -0.77 3.09 -10.61
CA TYR A 152 -0.56 1.68 -10.98
C TYR A 152 0.31 0.90 -9.99
N GLY A 153 1.35 1.49 -9.43
CA GLY A 153 2.29 0.81 -8.57
C GLY A 153 1.65 0.24 -7.31
N PHE A 154 2.02 -1.00 -6.94
CA PHE A 154 1.58 -1.70 -5.73
C PHE A 154 0.08 -1.98 -5.60
N ARG A 155 -0.71 -1.70 -6.62
CA ARG A 155 -2.16 -1.93 -6.64
C ARG A 155 -2.54 -3.31 -7.17
N PRO A 156 -3.60 -3.94 -6.61
CA PRO A 156 -4.08 -5.23 -7.10
C PRO A 156 -4.51 -5.15 -8.57
N LYS A 157 -4.13 -6.16 -9.36
CA LYS A 157 -4.50 -6.29 -10.79
C LYS A 157 -4.04 -5.13 -11.68
N ARG A 158 -3.10 -4.32 -11.24
CA ARG A 158 -2.42 -3.30 -12.04
C ARG A 158 -0.94 -3.63 -12.16
N SER A 159 -0.36 -3.37 -13.30
CA SER A 159 1.03 -3.72 -13.64
C SER A 159 1.79 -2.53 -14.20
N ALA A 160 3.10 -2.68 -14.34
CA ALA A 160 3.93 -1.68 -15.02
C ALA A 160 3.57 -1.58 -16.51
N GLN A 161 3.15 -2.71 -17.11
CA GLN A 161 2.69 -2.74 -18.51
C GLN A 161 1.45 -1.87 -18.72
N ASP A 162 0.47 -1.90 -17.78
CA ASP A 162 -0.73 -1.06 -17.85
C ASP A 162 -0.35 0.43 -17.78
N ALA A 163 0.61 0.79 -16.91
CA ALA A 163 1.14 2.15 -16.83
C ALA A 163 1.81 2.56 -18.16
N MET A 164 2.65 1.69 -18.73
CA MET A 164 3.32 1.93 -20.02
C MET A 164 2.35 2.10 -21.17
N ILE A 165 1.31 1.25 -21.27
CA ILE A 165 0.24 1.37 -22.26
C ILE A 165 -0.46 2.73 -22.12
N ARG A 166 -0.70 3.18 -20.88
CA ARG A 166 -1.32 4.48 -20.63
C ARG A 166 -0.42 5.64 -21.03
N VAL A 167 0.89 5.56 -20.74
CA VAL A 167 1.88 6.55 -21.20
C VAL A 167 1.90 6.63 -22.73
N TRP A 168 1.94 5.48 -23.39
CA TRP A 168 1.91 5.40 -24.85
C TRP A 168 0.63 5.98 -25.42
N ALA A 169 -0.55 5.56 -24.92
CA ALA A 169 -1.84 6.07 -25.38
C ALA A 169 -1.99 7.59 -25.18
N ALA A 170 -1.44 8.12 -24.08
CA ALA A 170 -1.37 9.54 -23.85
C ALA A 170 -0.47 10.25 -24.89
N GLY A 171 0.48 9.53 -25.53
CA GLY A 171 1.45 10.02 -26.52
C GLY A 171 1.02 9.93 -27.96
N ALA A 172 0.14 9.01 -28.31
CA ALA A 172 -0.15 8.61 -29.70
C ALA A 172 -1.13 9.52 -30.47
N GLY A 173 -1.60 10.63 -29.90
CA GLY A 173 -2.56 11.53 -30.55
C GLY A 173 -1.91 12.43 -31.63
N ARG A 174 -2.68 12.79 -32.70
CA ARG A 174 -2.25 13.71 -33.78
C ARG A 174 -1.76 15.10 -33.31
N HIS A 175 -2.19 15.53 -32.13
CA HIS A 175 -1.71 16.75 -31.49
C HIS A 175 -0.58 16.39 -30.53
N TYR A 176 0.64 16.37 -31.05
CA TYR A 176 1.85 16.08 -30.27
C TYR A 176 1.98 17.00 -29.06
N ARG A 177 1.91 16.41 -27.88
CA ARG A 177 2.21 17.12 -26.65
C ARG A 177 3.71 17.20 -26.52
N LYS A 178 4.24 18.42 -26.59
CA LYS A 178 5.69 18.66 -26.69
C LYS A 178 6.47 18.34 -25.39
N TRP A 179 5.77 18.35 -24.23
CA TRP A 179 6.47 18.26 -22.96
C TRP A 179 5.97 17.05 -22.14
N VAL A 180 6.94 16.29 -21.67
CA VAL A 180 6.77 15.20 -20.70
C VAL A 180 7.67 15.56 -19.53
N LEU A 181 7.11 15.65 -18.34
CA LEU A 181 7.87 15.77 -17.10
C LEU A 181 7.99 14.37 -16.50
N GLU A 182 9.20 13.94 -16.20
CA GLU A 182 9.47 12.77 -15.36
C GLU A 182 9.81 13.29 -13.97
N ALA A 183 9.08 12.82 -12.96
CA ALA A 183 9.27 13.22 -11.58
C ALA A 183 9.34 12.00 -10.67
N ASP A 184 10.30 12.01 -9.76
CA ASP A 184 10.50 11.00 -8.71
C ASP A 184 10.49 11.69 -7.34
N ILE A 185 9.80 11.09 -6.37
CA ILE A 185 9.73 11.62 -5.01
C ILE A 185 10.92 11.08 -4.22
N LYS A 186 11.93 11.93 -4.05
CA LYS A 186 13.15 11.57 -3.34
C LYS A 186 12.87 11.08 -1.93
N GLY A 187 13.23 9.82 -1.67
CA GLY A 187 13.08 9.23 -0.34
C GLY A 187 11.62 9.13 0.13
N CYS A 188 10.67 8.93 -0.80
CA CYS A 188 9.23 8.88 -0.53
C CYS A 188 8.91 8.07 0.73
N PHE A 189 9.35 6.81 0.80
CA PHE A 189 9.08 5.92 1.93
C PHE A 189 9.71 6.39 3.25
N ASP A 190 10.84 7.08 3.19
CA ASP A 190 11.62 7.48 4.37
C ASP A 190 11.08 8.78 5.00
N ASN A 191 10.32 9.57 4.22
CA ASN A 191 9.83 10.90 4.64
C ASN A 191 8.33 10.94 4.96
N ILE A 192 7.59 9.83 4.84
CA ILE A 192 6.16 9.79 5.17
C ILE A 192 5.94 10.16 6.65
N SER A 193 5.07 11.14 6.89
CA SER A 193 4.72 11.60 8.23
C SER A 193 3.95 10.52 9.02
N HIS A 194 4.48 10.13 10.19
CA HIS A 194 3.80 9.21 11.09
C HIS A 194 2.48 9.79 11.60
N ASN A 195 2.45 11.10 11.91
CA ASN A 195 1.24 11.76 12.39
C ASN A 195 0.13 11.74 11.33
N TRP A 196 0.49 12.03 10.06
CA TRP A 196 -0.47 11.94 8.97
C TRP A 196 -1.06 10.54 8.84
N LEU A 197 -0.21 9.51 8.88
CA LEU A 197 -0.66 8.11 8.80
C LEU A 197 -1.60 7.75 9.97
N GLU A 198 -1.28 8.18 11.19
CA GLU A 198 -2.12 7.91 12.36
C GLU A 198 -3.49 8.59 12.30
N ASP A 199 -3.60 9.73 11.65
CA ASP A 199 -4.85 10.49 11.56
C ASP A 199 -5.72 10.07 10.38
N ASN A 200 -5.11 9.66 9.28
CA ASN A 200 -5.81 9.40 8.02
C ASN A 200 -6.06 7.91 7.73
N ILE A 201 -5.23 7.01 8.28
CA ILE A 201 -5.36 5.58 8.00
C ILE A 201 -6.34 4.89 8.95
N LEU A 202 -7.34 4.21 8.39
CA LEU A 202 -8.36 3.47 9.16
C LEU A 202 -7.84 2.13 9.69
N LEU A 203 -6.81 2.21 10.55
CA LEU A 203 -6.25 1.09 11.31
C LEU A 203 -6.25 1.43 12.81
N PRO A 204 -6.14 0.42 13.70
CA PRO A 204 -5.92 0.68 15.12
C PRO A 204 -4.61 1.46 15.33
N LYS A 205 -4.69 2.70 15.83
CA LYS A 205 -3.52 3.57 16.04
C LYS A 205 -2.38 2.89 16.83
N PRO A 206 -2.63 2.14 17.92
CA PRO A 206 -1.56 1.44 18.64
C PRO A 206 -0.80 0.44 17.76
N LEU A 207 -1.50 -0.29 16.89
CA LEU A 207 -0.91 -1.26 15.97
C LEU A 207 -0.04 -0.56 14.90
N LEU A 208 -0.57 0.50 14.29
CA LEU A 208 0.14 1.28 13.29
C LEU A 208 1.43 1.87 13.87
N ARG A 209 1.37 2.46 15.07
CA ARG A 209 2.54 2.97 15.81
C ARG A 209 3.60 1.89 16.03
N GLN A 210 3.20 0.68 16.38
CA GLN A 210 4.11 -0.44 16.57
C GLN A 210 4.92 -0.72 15.30
N TRP A 211 4.30 -0.69 14.13
CA TRP A 211 5.01 -0.92 12.86
C TRP A 211 5.90 0.25 12.46
N LEU A 212 5.41 1.48 12.63
CA LEU A 212 6.14 2.69 12.24
C LEU A 212 7.36 2.93 13.15
N LYS A 213 7.22 2.63 14.45
CA LYS A 213 8.26 2.88 15.48
C LYS A 213 8.99 1.62 15.93
N SER A 214 8.93 0.53 15.15
CA SER A 214 9.57 -0.75 15.53
C SER A 214 11.10 -0.68 15.62
N GLY A 215 11.72 0.33 15.01
CA GLY A 215 13.17 0.41 14.87
C GLY A 215 13.74 -0.66 13.95
N PHE A 216 15.05 -0.67 13.81
CA PHE A 216 15.74 -1.68 13.00
C PHE A 216 17.08 -2.07 13.66
N VAL A 217 17.47 -3.32 13.43
CA VAL A 217 18.78 -3.85 13.84
C VAL A 217 19.69 -3.87 12.62
N PHE A 218 20.84 -3.20 12.77
CA PHE A 218 21.92 -3.19 11.79
C PHE A 218 23.24 -3.35 12.53
N ASP A 219 24.13 -4.23 12.08
CA ASP A 219 25.40 -4.55 12.73
C ASP A 219 25.26 -4.82 14.26
N LYS A 220 24.23 -5.63 14.60
CA LYS A 220 23.89 -5.99 15.98
C LYS A 220 23.48 -4.82 16.90
N LYS A 221 23.32 -3.61 16.37
CA LYS A 221 22.84 -2.43 17.10
C LYS A 221 21.40 -2.11 16.72
N LEU A 222 20.62 -1.66 17.70
CA LEU A 222 19.22 -1.22 17.52
C LEU A 222 19.20 0.29 17.26
N TYR A 223 18.49 0.68 16.19
CA TYR A 223 18.26 2.07 15.80
C TYR A 223 16.78 2.37 15.86
N ALA A 224 16.42 3.56 16.32
CA ALA A 224 15.05 4.03 16.31
C ALA A 224 14.61 4.47 14.91
N THR A 225 13.30 4.37 14.62
CA THR A 225 12.66 4.93 13.43
C THR A 225 11.81 6.13 13.84
N THR A 226 12.11 7.31 13.31
CA THR A 226 11.44 8.58 13.65
C THR A 226 10.46 9.06 12.58
N SER A 227 10.66 8.65 11.34
CA SER A 227 9.80 8.99 10.18
C SER A 227 9.78 7.85 9.18
N GLY A 228 8.89 7.93 8.21
CA GLY A 228 8.81 7.00 7.10
C GLY A 228 8.10 5.68 7.41
N THR A 229 7.96 4.89 6.37
CA THR A 229 7.47 3.50 6.47
C THR A 229 8.58 2.54 6.08
N PRO A 230 8.71 1.39 6.78
CA PRO A 230 9.80 0.45 6.52
C PRO A 230 9.81 -0.05 5.06
N GLN A 231 10.88 0.21 4.31
CA GLN A 231 11.07 -0.40 3.00
C GLN A 231 11.24 -1.91 3.19
N GLY A 232 10.25 -2.71 2.73
CA GLY A 232 10.20 -4.17 2.88
C GLY A 232 9.07 -4.68 3.78
N GLY A 233 8.34 -3.81 4.45
CA GLY A 233 7.07 -4.15 5.10
C GLY A 233 5.97 -4.47 4.07
N ILE A 234 5.11 -5.45 4.36
CA ILE A 234 3.99 -5.83 3.46
C ILE A 234 2.94 -4.72 3.36
N ILE A 235 2.78 -3.93 4.43
CA ILE A 235 1.78 -2.86 4.48
C ILE A 235 2.32 -1.53 3.94
N SER A 236 3.62 -1.30 3.94
CA SER A 236 4.22 -0.02 3.55
C SER A 236 3.83 0.47 2.15
N PRO A 237 3.76 -0.40 1.11
CA PRO A 237 3.36 0.05 -0.22
C PRO A 237 1.93 0.61 -0.29
N ILE A 238 0.97 0.02 0.44
CA ILE A 238 -0.40 0.54 0.45
C ILE A 238 -0.50 1.83 1.26
N LEU A 239 0.27 1.97 2.35
CA LEU A 239 0.35 3.21 3.12
C LEU A 239 0.93 4.35 2.29
N ALA A 240 2.01 4.09 1.55
CA ALA A 240 2.61 5.07 0.64
C ALA A 240 1.62 5.51 -0.46
N ASN A 241 0.91 4.56 -1.09
CA ASN A 241 -0.11 4.91 -2.06
C ASN A 241 -1.21 5.80 -1.46
N MET A 242 -1.72 5.46 -0.28
CA MET A 242 -2.77 6.26 0.37
C MET A 242 -2.32 7.68 0.75
N VAL A 243 -1.02 7.88 1.01
CA VAL A 243 -0.44 9.22 1.20
C VAL A 243 -0.39 10.00 -0.11
N LEU A 244 -0.12 9.32 -1.21
CA LEU A 244 0.04 9.93 -2.53
C LEU A 244 -1.26 10.01 -3.34
N ASP A 245 -2.34 9.38 -2.86
CA ASP A 245 -3.66 9.45 -3.52
C ASP A 245 -4.26 10.85 -3.36
N GLY A 246 -4.82 11.37 -4.45
CA GLY A 246 -5.26 12.77 -4.60
C GLY A 246 -4.21 13.67 -5.24
N LEU A 247 -2.98 13.20 -5.45
CA LEU A 247 -1.94 13.99 -6.11
C LEU A 247 -2.32 14.33 -7.56
N GLU A 248 -3.02 13.43 -8.27
CA GLU A 248 -3.53 13.70 -9.61
C GLU A 248 -4.47 14.92 -9.62
N ASP A 249 -5.40 15.02 -8.68
CA ASP A 249 -6.35 16.13 -8.60
C ASP A 249 -5.66 17.44 -8.23
N ILE A 250 -4.70 17.41 -7.32
CA ILE A 250 -3.92 18.57 -6.93
C ILE A 250 -3.14 19.11 -8.13
N VAL A 251 -2.37 18.25 -8.81
CA VAL A 251 -1.61 18.68 -9.99
C VAL A 251 -2.55 19.17 -11.08
N ARG A 252 -3.71 18.53 -11.27
CA ARG A 252 -4.73 18.96 -12.22
C ARG A 252 -5.30 20.35 -11.92
N SER A 253 -5.46 20.71 -10.64
CA SER A 253 -5.98 22.02 -10.24
C SER A 253 -5.07 23.20 -10.62
N TYR A 254 -3.76 22.94 -10.85
CA TYR A 254 -2.80 23.94 -11.32
C TYR A 254 -2.72 24.03 -12.85
N VAL A 255 -3.43 23.16 -13.57
CA VAL A 255 -3.50 23.21 -15.03
C VAL A 255 -4.70 24.07 -15.41
N SER A 256 -4.44 25.33 -15.75
CA SER A 256 -5.50 26.25 -16.18
C SER A 256 -5.93 25.98 -17.63
N ASP A 257 -7.23 26.15 -17.90
CA ASP A 257 -7.74 26.22 -19.26
C ASP A 257 -7.12 27.40 -19.99
N GLN A 258 -6.62 27.21 -21.20
CA GLN A 258 -6.10 28.31 -22.02
C GLN A 258 -7.17 28.80 -22.98
N VAL A 259 -7.24 30.13 -23.13
CA VAL A 259 -8.02 30.74 -24.21
C VAL A 259 -7.09 30.92 -25.40
N VAL A 260 -7.33 30.13 -26.46
CA VAL A 260 -6.59 30.23 -27.73
C VAL A 260 -7.45 31.04 -28.71
N THR A 261 -6.84 32.06 -29.32
CA THR A 261 -7.51 32.78 -30.43
C THR A 261 -7.18 32.03 -31.71
N ARG A 262 -8.18 31.57 -32.41
CA ARG A 262 -8.04 30.97 -33.75
C ARG A 262 -7.65 32.02 -34.78
N ASP A 263 -7.20 31.58 -35.96
CA ASP A 263 -6.81 32.45 -37.08
C ASP A 263 -8.01 33.29 -37.61
N ASP A 264 -9.25 32.88 -37.30
CA ASP A 264 -10.49 33.62 -37.57
C ASP A 264 -10.84 34.67 -36.47
N GLY A 265 -10.00 34.86 -35.48
CA GLY A 265 -10.20 35.80 -34.37
C GLY A 265 -11.13 35.30 -33.26
N ILE A 266 -11.71 34.11 -33.39
CA ILE A 266 -12.58 33.52 -32.35
C ILE A 266 -11.76 33.00 -31.18
N LYS A 267 -12.11 33.46 -29.98
CA LYS A 267 -11.54 32.98 -28.74
C LYS A 267 -12.20 31.69 -28.29
N GLU A 268 -11.50 30.58 -28.37
CA GLU A 268 -11.98 29.26 -27.89
C GLU A 268 -11.26 28.90 -26.58
N LYS A 269 -12.06 28.49 -25.59
CA LYS A 269 -11.53 27.93 -24.35
C LYS A 269 -11.08 26.48 -24.64
N VAL A 270 -9.81 26.29 -24.82
CA VAL A 270 -9.23 24.94 -25.01
C VAL A 270 -8.93 24.37 -23.63
N SER A 271 -9.73 23.40 -23.22
CA SER A 271 -9.43 22.58 -22.05
C SER A 271 -8.14 21.81 -22.31
N GLU A 272 -7.10 22.15 -21.57
CA GLU A 272 -5.82 21.42 -21.68
C GLU A 272 -6.03 19.98 -21.24
N ARG A 273 -5.83 19.03 -22.13
CA ARG A 273 -5.81 17.61 -21.78
C ARG A 273 -4.53 17.32 -21.00
N PHE A 274 -4.64 17.30 -19.68
CA PHE A 274 -3.60 16.90 -18.77
C PHE A 274 -3.67 15.40 -18.52
N TYR A 275 -2.53 14.71 -18.53
CA TYR A 275 -2.41 13.32 -18.12
C TYR A 275 -1.41 13.23 -16.99
N PHE A 276 -1.83 12.59 -15.92
CA PHE A 276 -0.98 12.26 -14.79
C PHE A 276 -0.95 10.74 -14.67
N ILE A 277 0.22 10.13 -14.71
CA ILE A 277 0.38 8.69 -14.61
C ILE A 277 1.40 8.45 -13.52
N ARG A 278 1.02 7.69 -12.49
CA ARG A 278 1.85 7.40 -11.34
C ARG A 278 2.12 5.90 -11.21
N TYR A 279 3.38 5.55 -10.99
CA TYR A 279 3.78 4.19 -10.63
C TYR A 279 4.57 4.26 -9.32
N ALA A 280 3.91 4.04 -8.18
CA ALA A 280 4.44 4.24 -6.82
C ALA A 280 4.88 5.71 -6.62
N ASP A 281 6.17 5.96 -6.41
CA ASP A 281 6.83 7.25 -6.24
C ASP A 281 7.24 7.92 -7.57
N ASP A 282 7.27 7.15 -8.68
CA ASP A 282 7.53 7.68 -10.02
C ASP A 282 6.26 8.29 -10.64
N CYS A 283 6.34 9.52 -11.12
CA CYS A 283 5.23 10.23 -11.75
C CYS A 283 5.60 10.75 -13.14
N VAL A 284 4.67 10.63 -14.08
CA VAL A 284 4.79 11.17 -15.43
C VAL A 284 3.58 12.10 -15.69
N PRO A 285 3.65 13.36 -15.24
CA PRO A 285 2.71 14.38 -15.68
C PRO A 285 3.03 14.83 -17.09
N ARG A 286 2.00 15.02 -17.92
CA ARG A 286 2.15 15.40 -19.32
C ARG A 286 1.27 16.60 -19.65
N LYS A 287 1.91 17.74 -19.98
CA LYS A 287 1.25 19.02 -20.26
C LYS A 287 1.67 19.61 -21.60
N LEU A 288 0.81 20.47 -22.15
CA LEU A 288 1.08 21.21 -23.39
C LEU A 288 1.96 22.45 -23.20
N VAL A 289 2.11 23.01 -21.97
CA VAL A 289 2.75 24.33 -21.73
C VAL A 289 3.60 24.38 -20.46
N THR A 290 4.74 25.08 -20.58
CA THR A 290 5.74 25.59 -19.61
C THR A 290 5.82 25.03 -18.17
N THR A 291 7.01 24.56 -17.87
CA THR A 291 7.44 23.76 -16.72
C THR A 291 7.71 24.50 -15.41
N SER A 292 7.49 25.82 -15.33
CA SER A 292 8.02 26.62 -14.22
C SER A 292 7.40 26.40 -12.82
N ASN A 293 6.20 25.79 -12.73
CA ASN A 293 5.49 25.70 -11.46
C ASN A 293 5.27 24.30 -10.86
N ILE A 294 5.53 23.21 -11.59
CA ILE A 294 5.20 21.86 -11.11
C ILE A 294 6.29 21.28 -10.20
N GLY A 295 7.55 21.63 -10.43
CA GLY A 295 8.67 21.12 -9.64
C GLY A 295 8.62 21.50 -8.15
N GLY A 296 8.15 22.72 -7.83
CA GLY A 296 8.00 23.20 -6.45
C GLY A 296 6.86 22.52 -5.67
N LEU A 297 5.81 22.11 -6.38
CA LEU A 297 4.62 21.48 -5.79
C LEU A 297 4.85 20.07 -5.27
N LEU A 298 5.60 19.26 -6.01
CA LEU A 298 5.94 17.89 -5.61
C LEU A 298 6.80 17.88 -4.33
N TYR A 299 7.60 18.93 -4.11
CA TYR A 299 8.39 19.10 -2.89
C TYR A 299 7.54 19.44 -1.66
N SER A 300 6.49 20.24 -1.79
CA SER A 300 5.65 20.67 -0.65
C SER A 300 4.65 19.61 -0.19
N TYR A 301 4.32 18.64 -1.03
CA TYR A 301 3.36 17.59 -0.70
C TYR A 301 3.97 16.39 0.05
N ALA A 302 5.27 16.15 -0.10
CA ALA A 302 5.99 15.06 0.54
C ALA A 302 6.63 15.44 1.91
N ALA A 303 6.64 16.70 2.27
CA ALA A 303 7.09 17.24 3.54
C ALA A 303 5.93 17.36 4.54
#